data_211cbb9c2dd11d0e3b84641a5de06aea
#
_entry.id   211cbb9c2dd11d0e3b84641a5de06aea
#
_cell.length_a   1.000
_cell.length_b   1.000
_cell.length_c   1.000
_cell.angle_alpha   90.00
_cell.angle_beta   90.00
_cell.angle_gamma   90.00
#
_symmetry.space_group_name_H-M   'P 1'
#
loop_
_entity.id
_entity.type
_entity.pdbx_description
1 polymer ?
#
loop_
_entity_poly.entity_id
_entity_poly.type
_entity_poly.pdbx_seq_one_letter_code
_entity_poly.pdbx_strand_id
1 'polypeptide(L)'
;GVTYLVSPEIDLTKASKAYIEMNHAMKYERADVNANNTLLISKDYTDDPTKATWTPIAYPTTGLNDASTKEFVFVTSAANIPAEFIGQKVRIAFRHTCTDKQSSTWEIKTLSVKEGEVENGGGEVTPTPTPGEGTGEGTEASPYNVTKALAIIASGNIPASEVYVSGIVSSISEIETANYGNATYNISVDGTTTSEQLIVYHGFYLGGEKFTSNDQLKVGDKVVVYGKLKQFYEKKEIDYNNKIVSLNGKKAETGGGEEKPGGGEVTPPAP
;
A
#
# COMPACT_ATOMS: atom_id res chain seq x y z
N GLY A 1 -18.48 15.15 4.71
CA GLY A 1 -17.59 16.31 4.92
C GLY A 1 -16.14 15.90 5.00
N VAL A 2 -15.24 16.82 4.69
CA VAL A 2 -13.79 16.65 4.84
C VAL A 2 -13.28 17.81 5.69
N THR A 3 -12.46 17.50 6.67
CA THR A 3 -11.85 18.48 7.57
C THR A 3 -10.35 18.28 7.63
N TYR A 4 -9.61 19.37 7.72
CA TYR A 4 -8.14 19.37 7.84
C TYR A 4 -7.73 20.10 9.12
N LEU A 5 -6.82 19.50 9.87
CA LEU A 5 -6.05 20.17 10.92
C LEU A 5 -4.60 20.24 10.41
N VAL A 6 -4.14 21.46 10.08
CA VAL A 6 -2.83 21.69 9.46
C VAL A 6 -1.85 22.25 10.48
N SER A 7 -0.63 21.71 10.51
CA SER A 7 0.44 22.17 11.39
C SER A 7 0.97 23.56 10.98
N PRO A 8 1.69 24.26 11.88
CA PRO A 8 2.64 25.30 11.46
C PRO A 8 3.65 24.75 10.45
N GLU A 9 4.38 25.66 9.76
CA GLU A 9 5.48 25.29 8.88
C GLU A 9 6.59 24.58 9.68
N ILE A 10 7.08 23.48 9.12
CA ILE A 10 8.15 22.65 9.69
C ILE A 10 9.33 22.77 8.75
N ASP A 11 10.47 23.19 9.27
CA ASP A 11 11.71 23.37 8.51
C ASP A 11 12.56 22.11 8.58
N LEU A 12 12.62 21.36 7.47
CA LEU A 12 13.46 20.17 7.31
C LEU A 12 14.67 20.43 6.41
N THR A 13 15.01 21.70 6.14
CA THR A 13 16.10 22.05 5.19
C THR A 13 17.46 21.55 5.60
N LYS A 14 17.68 21.29 6.89
CA LYS A 14 18.92 20.76 7.45
C LYS A 14 18.85 19.27 7.85
N ALA A 15 17.66 18.68 7.78
CA ALA A 15 17.49 17.28 8.14
C ALA A 15 18.05 16.37 7.04
N SER A 16 18.69 15.28 7.43
CA SER A 16 19.07 14.19 6.53
C SER A 16 18.00 13.08 6.47
N LYS A 17 17.32 12.89 7.59
CA LYS A 17 16.16 12.02 7.79
C LYS A 17 15.29 12.60 8.88
N ALA A 18 13.99 12.39 8.82
CA ALA A 18 13.05 12.81 9.85
C ALA A 18 11.88 11.86 9.95
N TYR A 19 11.26 11.82 11.12
CA TYR A 19 10.03 11.07 11.36
C TYR A 19 9.04 11.88 12.19
N ILE A 20 7.78 11.55 12.04
CA ILE A 20 6.67 12.08 12.82
C ILE A 20 6.41 11.12 13.98
N GLU A 21 6.23 11.65 15.17
CA GLU A 21 5.70 10.93 16.32
C GLU A 21 4.44 11.64 16.81
N MET A 22 3.38 10.90 16.99
CA MET A 22 2.10 11.44 17.48
C MET A 22 1.51 10.54 18.55
N ASN A 23 0.99 11.15 19.61
CA ASN A 23 0.16 10.48 20.60
C ASN A 23 -1.30 10.81 20.31
N HIS A 24 -2.11 9.81 20.01
CA HIS A 24 -3.47 9.98 19.52
C HIS A 24 -4.37 8.81 19.91
N ALA A 25 -5.68 9.05 19.84
CA ALA A 25 -6.69 8.04 20.08
C ALA A 25 -7.80 8.12 19.02
N MET A 26 -8.46 7.02 18.74
CA MET A 26 -9.53 6.95 17.76
C MET A 26 -10.66 6.05 18.23
N LYS A 27 -11.90 6.43 17.90
CA LYS A 27 -13.11 5.66 18.15
C LYS A 27 -14.11 5.79 17.02
N TYR A 28 -15.00 4.80 16.97
CA TYR A 28 -16.17 4.75 16.10
C TYR A 28 -15.88 4.65 14.61
N GLU A 29 -14.62 4.38 14.21
CA GLU A 29 -14.31 4.10 12.83
C GLU A 29 -14.84 2.69 12.46
N ARG A 30 -15.56 2.60 11.35
CA ARG A 30 -16.17 1.37 10.84
C ARG A 30 -15.48 0.83 9.59
N ALA A 31 -14.66 1.67 8.97
CA ALA A 31 -13.81 1.31 7.85
C ALA A 31 -12.36 1.12 8.32
N ASP A 32 -11.44 0.96 7.37
CA ASP A 32 -10.01 1.05 7.66
C ASP A 32 -9.70 2.42 8.29
N VAL A 33 -9.00 2.40 9.42
CA VAL A 33 -8.63 3.60 10.19
C VAL A 33 -7.98 4.66 9.29
N ASN A 34 -7.11 4.26 8.39
CA ASN A 34 -6.38 5.17 7.49
C ASN A 34 -7.24 5.71 6.34
N ALA A 35 -8.37 5.10 6.01
CA ALA A 35 -9.21 5.54 4.89
C ALA A 35 -9.86 6.92 5.16
N ASN A 36 -10.39 7.08 6.39
CA ASN A 36 -11.09 8.29 6.79
C ASN A 36 -10.25 9.24 7.65
N ASN A 37 -9.11 8.76 8.16
CA ASN A 37 -8.25 9.48 9.11
C ASN A 37 -6.81 9.43 8.59
N THR A 38 -6.48 10.35 7.70
CA THR A 38 -5.23 10.31 6.94
C THR A 38 -4.25 11.34 7.45
N LEU A 39 -3.02 10.90 7.76
CA LEU A 39 -1.88 11.78 7.99
C LEU A 39 -1.30 12.18 6.63
N LEU A 40 -1.08 13.46 6.42
CA LEU A 40 -0.69 14.05 5.14
C LEU A 40 0.52 14.96 5.32
N ILE A 41 1.35 15.09 4.26
CA ILE A 41 2.44 16.05 4.18
C ILE A 41 2.37 16.83 2.86
N SER A 42 2.73 18.12 2.90
CA SER A 42 2.79 18.98 1.72
C SER A 42 3.98 19.93 1.81
N LYS A 43 4.53 20.30 0.66
CA LYS A 43 5.58 21.33 0.51
C LYS A 43 5.09 22.57 -0.24
N ASP A 44 3.85 22.59 -0.67
CA ASP A 44 3.24 23.69 -1.44
C ASP A 44 2.01 24.31 -0.78
N TYR A 45 1.71 23.92 0.47
CA TYR A 45 0.59 24.51 1.21
C TYR A 45 0.85 25.99 1.51
N THR A 46 -0.14 26.81 1.22
CA THR A 46 -0.13 28.26 1.54
C THR A 46 -1.12 28.59 2.65
N ASP A 47 -2.42 28.49 2.38
CA ASP A 47 -3.50 28.89 3.31
C ASP A 47 -4.79 28.06 3.13
N ASP A 48 -4.91 27.33 2.02
CA ASP A 48 -6.09 26.55 1.66
C ASP A 48 -5.72 25.09 1.45
N PRO A 49 -6.14 24.18 2.36
CA PRO A 49 -5.78 22.77 2.26
C PRO A 49 -6.36 22.07 1.03
N THR A 50 -7.37 22.66 0.37
CA THR A 50 -7.96 22.08 -0.83
C THR A 50 -7.16 22.36 -2.10
N LYS A 51 -6.22 23.31 -2.03
CA LYS A 51 -5.34 23.70 -3.15
C LYS A 51 -3.94 23.13 -3.07
N ALA A 52 -3.54 22.63 -1.90
CA ALA A 52 -2.23 22.03 -1.69
C ALA A 52 -2.16 20.60 -2.25
N THR A 53 -0.96 20.22 -2.69
CA THR A 53 -0.64 18.85 -3.06
C THR A 53 -0.28 18.07 -1.79
N TRP A 54 -1.10 17.14 -1.40
CA TRP A 54 -0.92 16.34 -0.20
C TRP A 54 -0.45 14.92 -0.53
N THR A 55 0.63 14.50 0.12
CA THR A 55 1.11 13.11 0.09
C THR A 55 0.73 12.43 1.39
N PRO A 56 0.02 11.28 1.36
CA PRO A 56 -0.30 10.54 2.56
C PRO A 56 0.94 9.89 3.17
N ILE A 57 0.98 9.87 4.51
CA ILE A 57 1.98 9.15 5.30
C ILE A 57 1.27 8.08 6.09
N ALA A 58 1.63 6.80 5.88
CA ALA A 58 1.11 5.73 6.72
C ALA A 58 1.70 5.79 8.12
N TYR A 59 0.87 5.43 9.06
CA TYR A 59 1.25 5.30 10.46
C TYR A 59 0.69 4.01 11.04
N PRO A 60 1.36 3.41 12.06
CA PRO A 60 0.84 2.23 12.74
C PRO A 60 -0.51 2.52 13.41
N THR A 61 -1.47 1.62 13.21
CA THR A 61 -2.84 1.75 13.76
C THR A 61 -3.12 0.78 14.90
N THR A 62 -2.11 0.01 15.31
CA THR A 62 -2.22 -0.96 16.40
C THR A 62 -2.68 -0.30 17.70
N GLY A 63 -3.76 -0.81 18.27
CA GLY A 63 -4.36 -0.27 19.49
C GLY A 63 -5.31 0.91 19.29
N LEU A 64 -5.43 1.45 18.06
CA LEU A 64 -6.45 2.43 17.72
C LEU A 64 -7.80 1.77 17.47
N ASN A 65 -8.87 2.52 17.75
CA ASN A 65 -10.26 2.12 17.44
C ASN A 65 -10.67 0.76 18.03
N ASP A 66 -10.13 0.41 19.20
CA ASP A 66 -10.45 -0.85 19.87
C ASP A 66 -11.95 -0.88 20.27
N ALA A 67 -12.68 -1.83 19.67
CA ALA A 67 -14.11 -2.01 19.93
C ALA A 67 -14.40 -2.70 21.29
N SER A 68 -13.41 -3.29 21.95
CA SER A 68 -13.55 -3.98 23.23
C SER A 68 -13.73 -3.01 24.41
N THR A 69 -13.38 -1.74 24.26
CA THR A 69 -13.53 -0.69 25.27
C THR A 69 -14.33 0.49 24.76
N LYS A 70 -15.00 1.21 25.65
CA LYS A 70 -15.65 2.50 25.37
C LYS A 70 -14.70 3.69 25.53
N GLU A 71 -13.57 3.48 26.18
CA GLU A 71 -12.59 4.52 26.46
C GLU A 71 -11.75 4.86 25.21
N PHE A 72 -11.28 6.12 25.16
CA PHE A 72 -10.28 6.54 24.19
C PHE A 72 -8.90 6.09 24.68
N VAL A 73 -8.35 5.07 24.05
CA VAL A 73 -7.01 4.58 24.36
C VAL A 73 -6.00 5.35 23.50
N PHE A 74 -5.16 6.15 24.17
CA PHE A 74 -4.09 6.89 23.50
C PHE A 74 -2.91 5.98 23.23
N VAL A 75 -2.49 5.90 22.00
CA VAL A 75 -1.29 5.18 21.53
C VAL A 75 -0.28 6.16 20.94
N THR A 76 0.98 5.79 20.96
CA THR A 76 2.03 6.53 20.26
C THR A 76 2.33 5.82 18.94
N SER A 77 2.13 6.54 17.84
CA SER A 77 2.48 6.09 16.50
C SER A 77 3.63 6.93 15.95
N ALA A 78 4.54 6.30 15.24
CA ALA A 78 5.62 7.00 14.56
C ALA A 78 5.65 6.61 13.08
N ALA A 79 6.00 7.57 12.21
CA ALA A 79 6.04 7.39 10.77
C ALA A 79 7.20 8.17 10.15
N ASN A 80 7.99 7.53 9.31
CA ASN A 80 9.08 8.19 8.59
C ASN A 80 8.54 9.19 7.58
N ILE A 81 9.18 10.35 7.48
CA ILE A 81 8.89 11.34 6.46
C ILE A 81 9.54 10.87 5.15
N PRO A 82 8.77 10.81 4.02
CA PRO A 82 9.32 10.40 2.74
C PRO A 82 10.49 11.28 2.28
N ALA A 83 11.47 10.68 1.62
CA ALA A 83 12.74 11.32 1.28
C ALA A 83 12.58 12.59 0.42
N GLU A 84 11.54 12.66 -0.43
CA GLU A 84 11.24 13.81 -1.28
C GLU A 84 10.79 15.07 -0.52
N PHE A 85 10.53 14.97 0.79
CA PHE A 85 10.20 16.08 1.68
C PHE A 85 11.38 16.48 2.57
N ILE A 86 12.44 15.68 2.61
CA ILE A 86 13.68 16.04 3.33
C ILE A 86 14.41 17.14 2.56
N GLY A 87 14.98 18.07 3.29
CA GLY A 87 15.60 19.27 2.72
C GLY A 87 14.58 20.35 2.30
N GLN A 88 13.31 20.23 2.68
CA GLN A 88 12.21 21.11 2.32
C GLN A 88 11.59 21.78 3.56
N LYS A 89 10.83 22.83 3.35
CA LYS A 89 9.85 23.33 4.31
C LYS A 89 8.51 22.66 4.03
N VAL A 90 7.88 22.11 5.04
CA VAL A 90 6.68 21.27 4.88
C VAL A 90 5.60 21.63 5.88
N ARG A 91 4.39 21.18 5.61
CA ARG A 91 3.30 21.13 6.58
C ARG A 91 2.75 19.72 6.66
N ILE A 92 2.32 19.35 7.86
CA ILE A 92 1.64 18.10 8.14
C ILE A 92 0.16 18.42 8.35
N ALA A 93 -0.70 17.57 7.84
CA ALA A 93 -2.13 17.68 8.09
C ALA A 93 -2.75 16.36 8.51
N PHE A 94 -3.72 16.46 9.40
CA PHE A 94 -4.65 15.40 9.73
C PHE A 94 -5.93 15.66 8.94
N ARG A 95 -6.23 14.79 7.99
CA ARG A 95 -7.47 14.85 7.21
C ARG A 95 -8.46 13.85 7.77
N HIS A 96 -9.62 14.35 8.18
CA HIS A 96 -10.75 13.54 8.61
C HIS A 96 -11.88 13.62 7.59
N THR A 97 -12.40 12.47 7.19
CA THR A 97 -13.52 12.35 6.25
C THR A 97 -14.70 11.70 6.96
N CYS A 98 -15.87 12.29 6.83
CA CYS A 98 -17.10 11.75 7.36
C CYS A 98 -18.26 11.87 6.38
N THR A 99 -19.26 11.00 6.54
CA THR A 99 -20.54 11.03 5.81
C THR A 99 -21.69 11.22 6.80
N ASP A 100 -22.90 11.34 6.29
CA ASP A 100 -24.13 11.33 7.10
C ASP A 100 -24.39 9.99 7.81
N LYS A 101 -23.73 8.92 7.37
CA LYS A 101 -23.89 7.55 7.90
C LYS A 101 -22.69 7.06 8.70
N GLN A 102 -21.56 7.73 8.57
CA GLN A 102 -20.31 7.32 9.21
C GLN A 102 -19.47 8.52 9.59
N SER A 103 -19.04 8.53 10.84
CA SER A 103 -18.06 9.46 11.38
C SER A 103 -17.29 8.75 12.48
N SER A 104 -15.98 8.90 12.49
CA SER A 104 -15.12 8.54 13.61
C SER A 104 -14.80 9.78 14.45
N THR A 105 -14.22 9.55 15.61
CA THR A 105 -13.58 10.61 16.40
C THR A 105 -12.09 10.33 16.44
N TRP A 106 -11.29 11.31 16.04
CA TRP A 106 -9.84 11.24 16.10
C TRP A 106 -9.31 12.35 17.01
N GLU A 107 -8.70 11.96 18.12
CA GLU A 107 -8.12 12.85 19.11
C GLU A 107 -6.59 12.86 18.97
N ILE A 108 -6.02 14.05 18.78
CA ILE A 108 -4.56 14.24 18.68
C ILE A 108 -4.10 14.95 19.96
N LYS A 109 -3.31 14.26 20.78
CA LYS A 109 -2.77 14.80 22.02
C LYS A 109 -1.44 15.53 21.80
N THR A 110 -0.54 14.91 21.04
CA THR A 110 0.76 15.50 20.69
C THR A 110 1.15 15.13 19.27
N LEU A 111 1.86 16.07 18.62
CA LEU A 111 2.55 15.88 17.35
C LEU A 111 3.97 16.42 17.49
N SER A 112 4.96 15.65 17.13
CA SER A 112 6.36 16.10 17.05
C SER A 112 7.02 15.56 15.78
N VAL A 113 7.93 16.35 15.24
CA VAL A 113 8.82 15.93 14.14
C VAL A 113 10.22 15.86 14.72
N LYS A 114 10.88 14.73 14.52
CA LYS A 114 12.18 14.41 15.07
C LYS A 114 13.16 14.06 13.97
N GLU A 115 14.44 14.39 14.15
CA GLU A 115 15.50 13.90 13.27
C GLU A 115 15.74 12.40 13.46
N GLY A 116 16.11 11.73 12.39
CA GLY A 116 16.39 10.29 12.36
C GLY A 116 15.31 9.47 11.66
N GLU A 117 15.34 8.19 11.92
CA GLU A 117 14.45 7.19 11.31
C GLU A 117 13.98 6.22 12.39
N VAL A 118 12.77 5.76 12.31
CA VAL A 118 12.23 4.71 13.18
C VAL A 118 12.21 3.37 12.45
N GLU A 119 12.74 2.34 13.08
CA GLU A 119 12.57 0.96 12.64
C GLU A 119 11.08 0.62 12.72
N ASN A 120 10.47 0.21 11.64
CA ASN A 120 9.02 0.00 11.49
C ASN A 120 8.15 1.28 11.55
N GLY A 121 8.74 2.45 11.43
CA GLY A 121 8.03 3.71 11.30
C GLY A 121 7.43 3.86 9.92
N GLY A 122 6.14 3.55 9.81
CA GLY A 122 5.40 3.62 8.56
C GLY A 122 5.82 2.51 7.59
N GLY A 123 5.04 1.44 7.50
CA GLY A 123 5.14 0.59 6.32
C GLY A 123 5.08 1.48 5.09
N GLU A 124 5.88 1.14 4.08
CA GLU A 124 5.90 1.83 2.78
C GLU A 124 4.45 2.14 2.37
N VAL A 125 4.09 3.41 2.44
CA VAL A 125 2.77 3.82 1.94
C VAL A 125 2.85 3.80 0.43
N THR A 126 2.32 2.76 -0.12
CA THR A 126 1.61 2.97 -1.37
C THR A 126 0.48 3.93 -1.01
N PRO A 127 0.42 5.15 -1.57
CA PRO A 127 -0.66 6.08 -1.25
C PRO A 127 -1.97 5.32 -1.45
N THR A 128 -2.83 5.30 -0.41
CA THR A 128 -4.21 4.83 -0.60
C THR A 128 -4.85 5.87 -1.52
N PRO A 129 -5.10 5.55 -2.79
CA PRO A 129 -5.63 6.53 -3.71
C PRO A 129 -7.00 6.99 -3.22
N THR A 130 -7.27 8.26 -3.40
CA THR A 130 -8.63 8.79 -3.32
C THR A 130 -9.52 7.91 -4.21
N PRO A 131 -10.63 7.34 -3.71
CA PRO A 131 -11.52 6.55 -4.55
C PRO A 131 -11.88 7.34 -5.81
N GLY A 132 -11.51 6.82 -6.99
CA GLY A 132 -11.77 7.44 -8.29
C GLY A 132 -10.55 7.96 -9.05
N GLU A 133 -9.36 8.06 -8.44
CA GLU A 133 -8.16 8.53 -9.16
C GLU A 133 -7.19 7.38 -9.45
N GLY A 134 -6.84 7.23 -10.74
CA GLY A 134 -5.87 6.24 -11.20
C GLY A 134 -4.44 6.72 -10.98
N THR A 135 -3.67 6.07 -10.11
CA THR A 135 -2.30 6.46 -9.74
C THR A 135 -1.27 5.37 -9.98
N GLY A 136 -0.01 5.73 -9.97
CA GLY A 136 1.14 4.86 -10.15
C GLY A 136 1.67 4.82 -11.58
N GLU A 137 2.87 4.23 -11.72
CA GLU A 137 3.60 4.11 -12.99
C GLU A 137 3.76 2.64 -13.43
N GLY A 138 3.28 1.68 -12.62
CA GLY A 138 3.38 0.25 -12.87
C GLY A 138 4.76 -0.34 -12.60
N THR A 139 5.62 0.40 -11.91
CA THR A 139 6.94 -0.03 -11.44
C THR A 139 6.87 -0.57 -10.01
N GLU A 140 7.91 -1.26 -9.54
CA GLU A 140 7.97 -1.72 -8.16
C GLU A 140 7.91 -0.57 -7.15
N ALA A 141 8.60 0.54 -7.46
CA ALA A 141 8.61 1.74 -6.61
C ALA A 141 7.31 2.55 -6.68
N SER A 142 6.55 2.40 -7.76
CA SER A 142 5.29 3.15 -8.00
C SER A 142 4.27 2.22 -8.69
N PRO A 143 3.71 1.20 -7.99
CA PRO A 143 2.73 0.29 -8.56
C PRO A 143 1.47 1.03 -9.03
N TYR A 144 0.85 0.58 -10.10
CA TYR A 144 -0.50 1.03 -10.42
C TYR A 144 -1.44 0.68 -9.27
N ASN A 145 -2.35 1.58 -8.94
CA ASN A 145 -3.49 1.17 -8.13
C ASN A 145 -4.54 0.45 -9.01
N VAL A 146 -5.52 -0.19 -8.39
CA VAL A 146 -6.58 -0.94 -9.10
C VAL A 146 -7.31 -0.04 -10.10
N THR A 147 -7.66 1.19 -9.74
CA THR A 147 -8.35 2.14 -10.64
C THR A 147 -7.52 2.44 -11.89
N LYS A 148 -6.20 2.68 -11.74
CA LYS A 148 -5.31 2.92 -12.87
C LYS A 148 -5.19 1.70 -13.78
N ALA A 149 -5.00 0.52 -13.19
CA ALA A 149 -4.92 -0.75 -13.93
C ALA A 149 -6.20 -1.01 -14.73
N LEU A 150 -7.37 -0.82 -14.13
CA LEU A 150 -8.67 -0.98 -14.78
C LEU A 150 -8.87 0.03 -15.91
N ALA A 151 -8.45 1.29 -15.74
CA ALA A 151 -8.50 2.32 -16.77
C ALA A 151 -7.58 2.00 -17.96
N ILE A 152 -6.37 1.48 -17.71
CA ILE A 152 -5.44 1.03 -18.75
C ILE A 152 -6.06 -0.13 -19.55
N ILE A 153 -6.62 -1.13 -18.88
CA ILE A 153 -7.28 -2.25 -19.56
C ILE A 153 -8.46 -1.73 -20.40
N ALA A 154 -9.29 -0.86 -19.84
CA ALA A 154 -10.47 -0.31 -20.55
C ALA A 154 -10.09 0.54 -21.77
N SER A 155 -8.94 1.22 -21.74
CA SER A 155 -8.46 2.03 -22.89
C SER A 155 -7.93 1.20 -24.04
N GLY A 156 -7.68 -0.10 -23.84
CA GLY A 156 -7.03 -0.98 -24.82
C GLY A 156 -5.51 -0.77 -24.97
N ASN A 157 -4.93 0.24 -24.30
CA ASN A 157 -3.49 0.52 -24.35
C ASN A 157 -2.73 -0.27 -23.28
N ILE A 158 -2.92 -1.59 -23.25
CA ILE A 158 -2.33 -2.47 -22.25
C ILE A 158 -0.83 -2.62 -22.51
N PRO A 159 0.06 -2.39 -21.49
CA PRO A 159 1.49 -2.64 -21.63
C PRO A 159 1.78 -4.09 -22.04
N ALA A 160 2.71 -4.29 -22.98
CA ALA A 160 3.16 -5.62 -23.37
C ALA A 160 3.99 -6.33 -22.28
N SER A 161 4.62 -5.56 -21.41
CA SER A 161 5.39 -6.03 -20.25
C SER A 161 4.51 -6.27 -19.04
N GLU A 162 5.02 -7.06 -18.10
CA GLU A 162 4.47 -7.18 -16.76
C GLU A 162 4.59 -5.85 -15.99
N VAL A 163 3.64 -5.60 -15.11
CA VAL A 163 3.56 -4.38 -14.29
C VAL A 163 3.27 -4.74 -12.84
N TYR A 164 3.55 -3.82 -11.95
CA TYR A 164 3.19 -3.93 -10.55
C TYR A 164 1.83 -3.27 -10.31
N VAL A 165 0.95 -3.97 -9.59
CA VAL A 165 -0.38 -3.46 -9.23
C VAL A 165 -0.60 -3.66 -7.74
N SER A 166 -0.97 -2.59 -7.03
CA SER A 166 -1.31 -2.60 -5.62
C SER A 166 -2.83 -2.60 -5.42
N GLY A 167 -3.29 -3.34 -4.43
CA GLY A 167 -4.70 -3.40 -4.06
C GLY A 167 -4.93 -4.12 -2.75
N ILE A 168 -6.19 -4.19 -2.34
CA ILE A 168 -6.64 -4.91 -1.15
C ILE A 168 -7.53 -6.06 -1.58
N VAL A 169 -7.27 -7.26 -1.06
CA VAL A 169 -8.06 -8.45 -1.38
C VAL A 169 -9.50 -8.24 -0.92
N SER A 170 -10.43 -8.20 -1.86
CA SER A 170 -11.86 -7.97 -1.61
C SER A 170 -12.65 -9.27 -1.55
N SER A 171 -12.23 -10.29 -2.31
CA SER A 171 -12.80 -11.64 -2.28
C SER A 171 -11.81 -12.66 -2.80
N ILE A 172 -11.94 -13.90 -2.35
CA ILE A 172 -11.12 -15.04 -2.79
C ILE A 172 -12.06 -16.05 -3.42
N SER A 173 -11.80 -16.38 -4.69
CA SER A 173 -12.58 -17.38 -5.42
C SER A 173 -12.05 -18.78 -5.17
N GLU A 174 -10.71 -18.94 -5.13
CA GLU A 174 -10.04 -20.22 -4.95
C GLU A 174 -8.61 -20.02 -4.49
N ILE A 175 -8.14 -20.86 -3.58
CA ILE A 175 -6.72 -21.10 -3.30
C ILE A 175 -6.48 -22.60 -3.53
N GLU A 176 -5.79 -22.93 -4.60
CA GLU A 176 -5.46 -24.31 -4.96
C GLU A 176 -4.10 -24.66 -4.36
N THR A 177 -4.04 -25.64 -3.48
CA THR A 177 -2.82 -26.03 -2.75
C THR A 177 -2.31 -27.43 -3.09
N ALA A 178 -3.11 -28.22 -3.85
CA ALA A 178 -2.79 -29.64 -4.07
C ALA A 178 -1.86 -29.87 -5.26
N ASN A 179 -2.09 -29.17 -6.39
CA ASN A 179 -1.39 -29.43 -7.65
C ASN A 179 -0.57 -28.24 -8.13
N TYR A 180 -1.25 -27.13 -8.36
CA TYR A 180 -0.63 -25.95 -8.98
C TYR A 180 -0.08 -24.98 -7.95
N GLY A 181 -0.72 -24.86 -6.79
CA GLY A 181 -0.31 -23.95 -5.73
C GLY A 181 -0.54 -22.49 -6.10
N ASN A 182 -1.67 -22.18 -6.73
CA ASN A 182 -2.02 -20.83 -7.16
C ASN A 182 -3.36 -20.39 -6.58
N ALA A 183 -3.69 -19.11 -6.72
CA ALA A 183 -4.95 -18.56 -6.24
C ALA A 183 -5.61 -17.67 -7.29
N THR A 184 -6.95 -17.65 -7.27
CA THR A 184 -7.78 -16.69 -8.00
C THR A 184 -8.56 -15.87 -6.98
N TYR A 185 -8.37 -14.55 -7.03
CA TYR A 185 -8.99 -13.63 -6.10
C TYR A 185 -9.21 -12.26 -6.74
N ASN A 186 -10.03 -11.42 -6.12
CA ASN A 186 -10.25 -10.05 -6.56
C ASN A 186 -9.54 -9.09 -5.62
N ILE A 187 -9.05 -8.01 -6.20
CA ILE A 187 -8.54 -6.85 -5.47
C ILE A 187 -9.33 -5.61 -5.85
N SER A 188 -9.51 -4.71 -4.89
CA SER A 188 -10.09 -3.39 -5.09
C SER A 188 -9.24 -2.33 -4.40
N VAL A 189 -9.55 -1.06 -4.60
CA VAL A 189 -8.82 0.05 -3.97
C VAL A 189 -9.03 0.11 -2.45
N ASP A 190 -10.17 -0.34 -1.97
CA ASP A 190 -10.62 -0.22 -0.58
C ASP A 190 -10.90 -1.58 0.10
N GLY A 191 -10.69 -2.69 -0.59
CA GLY A 191 -10.95 -4.04 -0.08
C GLY A 191 -12.43 -4.43 -0.04
N THR A 192 -13.33 -3.61 -0.61
CA THR A 192 -14.75 -3.92 -0.66
C THR A 192 -15.15 -4.53 -2.00
N THR A 193 -16.18 -5.36 -2.01
CA THR A 193 -16.75 -5.96 -3.23
C THR A 193 -17.67 -5.00 -3.99
N THR A 194 -17.98 -3.84 -3.41
CA THR A 194 -18.82 -2.80 -4.02
C THR A 194 -18.04 -1.84 -4.90
N SER A 195 -16.73 -1.76 -4.72
CA SER A 195 -15.81 -1.02 -5.57
C SER A 195 -15.47 -1.82 -6.84
N GLU A 196 -14.89 -1.14 -7.85
CA GLU A 196 -14.42 -1.84 -9.06
C GLU A 196 -13.39 -2.91 -8.73
N GLN A 197 -13.54 -4.07 -9.37
CA GLN A 197 -12.74 -5.26 -9.09
C GLN A 197 -11.74 -5.54 -10.21
N LEU A 198 -10.50 -5.83 -9.84
CA LEU A 198 -9.49 -6.40 -10.72
C LEU A 198 -9.24 -7.84 -10.29
N ILE A 199 -9.38 -8.78 -11.22
CA ILE A 199 -9.14 -10.20 -10.95
C ILE A 199 -7.64 -10.46 -10.97
N VAL A 200 -7.13 -11.16 -9.96
CA VAL A 200 -5.81 -11.80 -9.98
C VAL A 200 -6.03 -13.27 -10.31
N TYR A 201 -5.70 -13.66 -11.54
CA TYR A 201 -6.04 -14.98 -12.08
C TYR A 201 -4.86 -15.94 -11.95
N HIS A 202 -5.06 -17.06 -11.25
CA HIS A 202 -4.08 -18.13 -11.03
C HIS A 202 -2.67 -17.62 -10.66
N GLY A 203 -2.63 -16.67 -9.71
CA GLY A 203 -1.39 -16.08 -9.20
C GLY A 203 -0.70 -16.94 -8.17
N PHE A 204 0.62 -16.83 -8.11
CA PHE A 204 1.45 -17.49 -7.10
C PHE A 204 1.57 -16.65 -5.82
N TYR A 205 1.94 -17.32 -4.73
CA TYR A 205 2.18 -16.71 -3.44
C TYR A 205 3.38 -15.75 -3.47
N LEU A 206 3.77 -15.26 -2.30
CA LEU A 206 4.82 -14.27 -2.10
C LEU A 206 6.16 -14.74 -2.73
N GLY A 207 6.73 -13.89 -3.59
CA GLY A 207 7.96 -14.19 -4.33
C GLY A 207 7.80 -15.16 -5.50
N GLY A 208 6.61 -15.67 -5.76
CA GLY A 208 6.34 -16.68 -6.78
C GLY A 208 6.32 -18.12 -6.24
N GLU A 209 6.35 -18.25 -4.92
CA GLU A 209 6.18 -19.54 -4.26
C GLU A 209 4.76 -20.09 -4.47
N LYS A 210 4.59 -21.39 -4.28
CA LYS A 210 3.28 -22.03 -4.31
C LYS A 210 2.49 -21.73 -3.04
N PHE A 211 1.17 -21.57 -3.18
CA PHE A 211 0.28 -21.65 -2.03
C PHE A 211 0.28 -23.08 -1.49
N THR A 212 0.47 -23.21 -0.18
CA THR A 212 0.49 -24.49 0.55
C THR A 212 -0.60 -24.57 1.62
N SER A 213 -1.27 -23.44 1.91
CA SER A 213 -2.37 -23.34 2.86
C SER A 213 -3.34 -22.23 2.45
N ASN A 214 -4.62 -22.43 2.74
CA ASN A 214 -5.68 -21.43 2.51
C ASN A 214 -5.54 -20.22 3.43
N ASP A 215 -4.77 -20.30 4.50
CA ASP A 215 -4.56 -19.20 5.44
C ASP A 215 -3.50 -18.19 4.99
N GLN A 216 -2.80 -18.48 3.90
CA GLN A 216 -1.73 -17.63 3.40
C GLN A 216 -2.21 -16.34 2.74
N LEU A 217 -3.49 -16.28 2.35
CA LEU A 217 -4.12 -15.08 1.79
C LEU A 217 -5.53 -14.94 2.38
N LYS A 218 -5.88 -13.71 2.78
CA LYS A 218 -7.18 -13.41 3.41
C LYS A 218 -7.79 -12.16 2.80
N VAL A 219 -9.11 -12.08 2.85
CA VAL A 219 -9.82 -10.83 2.54
C VAL A 219 -9.36 -9.74 3.50
N GLY A 220 -9.06 -8.56 2.96
CA GLY A 220 -8.47 -7.43 3.68
C GLY A 220 -6.95 -7.35 3.58
N ASP A 221 -6.26 -8.38 3.09
CA ASP A 221 -4.81 -8.34 2.89
C ASP A 221 -4.44 -7.31 1.83
N LYS A 222 -3.39 -6.51 2.12
CA LYS A 222 -2.79 -5.57 1.18
C LYS A 222 -1.75 -6.32 0.34
N VAL A 223 -1.91 -6.28 -0.97
CA VAL A 223 -1.01 -6.98 -1.90
C VAL A 223 -0.43 -6.02 -2.94
N VAL A 224 0.81 -6.31 -3.34
CA VAL A 224 1.36 -5.85 -4.62
C VAL A 224 1.58 -7.09 -5.47
N VAL A 225 0.95 -7.10 -6.64
CA VAL A 225 1.00 -8.21 -7.59
C VAL A 225 1.82 -7.78 -8.81
N TYR A 226 2.73 -8.63 -9.26
CA TYR A 226 3.50 -8.45 -10.48
C TYR A 226 3.00 -9.41 -11.55
N GLY A 227 2.56 -8.89 -12.70
CA GLY A 227 2.02 -9.68 -13.79
C GLY A 227 1.53 -8.84 -14.96
N LYS A 228 0.99 -9.49 -15.97
CA LYS A 228 0.47 -8.85 -17.19
C LYS A 228 -0.98 -8.46 -17.01
N LEU A 229 -1.31 -7.21 -17.33
CA LEU A 229 -2.71 -6.79 -17.45
C LEU A 229 -3.35 -7.40 -18.70
N LYS A 230 -4.60 -7.78 -18.60
CA LYS A 230 -5.33 -8.41 -19.70
C LYS A 230 -6.82 -8.12 -19.65
N GLN A 231 -7.41 -7.92 -20.82
CA GLN A 231 -8.85 -8.00 -21.03
C GLN A 231 -9.17 -9.42 -21.51
N PHE A 232 -9.92 -10.19 -20.75
CA PHE A 232 -10.39 -11.51 -21.13
C PHE A 232 -11.93 -11.51 -21.20
N TYR A 233 -12.47 -11.43 -22.41
CA TYR A 233 -13.89 -11.14 -22.64
C TYR A 233 -14.31 -9.87 -21.89
N GLU A 234 -15.26 -9.95 -20.99
CA GLU A 234 -15.73 -8.83 -20.18
C GLU A 234 -14.93 -8.66 -18.86
N LYS A 235 -14.00 -9.58 -18.57
CA LYS A 235 -13.20 -9.57 -17.32
C LYS A 235 -11.93 -8.77 -17.50
N LYS A 236 -11.61 -7.96 -16.51
CA LYS A 236 -10.34 -7.26 -16.39
C LYS A 236 -9.50 -8.01 -15.37
N GLU A 237 -8.31 -8.43 -15.76
CA GLU A 237 -7.51 -9.32 -14.93
C GLU A 237 -6.01 -9.03 -15.02
N ILE A 238 -5.27 -9.46 -13.99
CA ILE A 238 -3.85 -9.77 -14.08
C ILE A 238 -3.78 -11.23 -14.47
N ASP A 239 -3.21 -11.51 -15.65
CA ASP A 239 -3.19 -12.82 -16.30
C ASP A 239 -2.43 -13.86 -15.46
N TYR A 240 -2.61 -15.15 -15.77
CA TYR A 240 -1.93 -16.25 -15.08
C TYR A 240 -0.39 -16.09 -15.05
N ASN A 241 0.28 -16.83 -14.17
CA ASN A 241 1.72 -16.71 -13.87
C ASN A 241 2.13 -15.38 -13.20
N ASN A 242 1.18 -14.58 -12.76
CA ASN A 242 1.45 -13.47 -11.87
C ASN A 242 1.88 -13.96 -10.47
N LYS A 243 2.44 -13.08 -9.66
CA LYS A 243 2.87 -13.40 -8.31
C LYS A 243 2.67 -12.23 -7.35
N ILE A 244 2.43 -12.54 -6.10
CA ILE A 244 2.50 -11.56 -5.02
C ILE A 244 3.97 -11.22 -4.78
N VAL A 245 4.32 -9.94 -4.80
CA VAL A 245 5.68 -9.45 -4.49
C VAL A 245 5.74 -8.76 -3.13
N SER A 246 4.57 -8.30 -2.64
CA SER A 246 4.42 -7.79 -1.28
C SER A 246 3.07 -8.23 -0.72
N LEU A 247 3.06 -8.68 0.53
CA LEU A 247 1.86 -9.09 1.28
C LEU A 247 1.89 -8.41 2.65
N ASN A 248 0.95 -7.50 2.90
CA ASN A 248 0.88 -6.71 4.15
C ASN A 248 2.22 -6.02 4.49
N GLY A 249 2.92 -5.51 3.45
CA GLY A 249 4.22 -4.86 3.60
C GLY A 249 5.43 -5.81 3.68
N LYS A 250 5.22 -7.11 3.80
CA LYS A 250 6.31 -8.09 3.73
C LYS A 250 6.64 -8.39 2.28
N LYS A 251 7.89 -8.21 1.89
CA LYS A 251 8.44 -8.64 0.59
C LYS A 251 9.01 -10.06 0.71
N ALA A 252 9.10 -10.79 -0.41
CA ALA A 252 9.85 -12.03 -0.44
C ALA A 252 11.31 -11.73 -0.11
N GLU A 253 11.92 -12.55 0.74
CA GLU A 253 13.37 -12.49 0.90
C GLU A 253 14.00 -12.77 -0.47
N THR A 254 14.78 -11.83 -0.98
CA THR A 254 15.63 -12.05 -2.14
C THR A 254 16.71 -13.03 -1.69
N GLY A 255 16.47 -14.32 -1.89
CA GLY A 255 17.51 -15.33 -1.78
C GLY A 255 18.62 -14.90 -2.71
N GLY A 256 19.78 -14.56 -2.15
CA GLY A 256 20.98 -14.29 -2.94
C GLY A 256 21.24 -15.48 -3.83
N GLY A 257 21.01 -15.32 -5.13
CA GLY A 257 21.48 -16.29 -6.12
C GLY A 257 22.99 -16.29 -6.07
N GLU A 258 23.60 -17.26 -5.40
CA GLU A 258 24.97 -17.61 -5.67
C GLU A 258 25.05 -17.99 -7.15
N GLU A 259 25.76 -17.17 -7.92
CA GLU A 259 26.24 -17.59 -9.23
C GLU A 259 27.02 -18.86 -9.04
N LYS A 260 26.48 -19.99 -9.54
CA LYS A 260 27.21 -21.25 -9.61
C LYS A 260 28.43 -21.02 -10.49
N PRO A 261 29.67 -21.23 -10.02
CA PRO A 261 30.85 -21.09 -10.84
C PRO A 261 30.75 -22.05 -12.04
N GLY A 262 30.97 -21.50 -13.22
CA GLY A 262 30.93 -22.24 -14.48
C GLY A 262 31.79 -23.49 -14.44
N GLY A 263 31.19 -24.60 -14.84
CA GLY A 263 31.88 -25.87 -15.00
C GLY A 263 33.05 -25.76 -16.01
N GLY A 264 34.24 -26.01 -15.51
CA GLY A 264 35.43 -26.12 -16.36
C GLY A 264 35.26 -27.20 -17.41
N GLU A 265 35.59 -26.83 -18.62
CA GLU A 265 35.72 -27.67 -19.80
C GLU A 265 36.81 -28.72 -19.55
N VAL A 266 36.41 -29.99 -19.49
CA VAL A 266 37.38 -31.13 -19.46
C VAL A 266 37.66 -31.52 -20.89
N THR A 267 38.82 -31.14 -21.39
CA THR A 267 39.37 -31.65 -22.65
C THR A 267 39.81 -33.10 -22.48
N PRO A 268 39.39 -34.04 -23.36
CA PRO A 268 39.91 -35.41 -23.36
C PRO A 268 41.37 -35.46 -23.84
N PRO A 269 42.22 -36.39 -23.38
CA PRO A 269 43.58 -36.55 -23.90
C PRO A 269 43.55 -37.12 -25.30
N ALA A 270 44.40 -36.58 -26.16
CA ALA A 270 44.65 -37.05 -27.51
C ALA A 270 45.41 -38.38 -27.51
N PRO A 271 45.35 -39.18 -28.62
CA PRO A 271 45.80 -40.56 -28.72
C PRO A 271 47.31 -40.75 -28.66
#